data_a4c07ec4fca77c5a2674de98c48778e9
#
_entry.id   a4c07ec4fca77c5a2674de98c48778e9
#
_cell.length_a   1.000
_cell.length_b   1.000
_cell.length_c   1.000
_cell.angle_alpha   90.00
_cell.angle_beta   90.00
_cell.angle_gamma   90.00
#
_symmetry.space_group_name_H-M   'P 1'
#
loop_
_entity.id
_entity.type
_entity.pdbx_description
1 polymer ?
#
loop_
_entity_poly.entity_id
_entity_poly.type
_entity_poly.pdbx_seq_one_letter_code
_entity_poly.pdbx_strand_id
1 'polypeptide(L)'
;YLEKDELAGVLGELHERARTQRAGQIAGWPARWQRMAGLAPADKAAADVRGVVWRDEEGRARGAVAYRLQEIEGEFRATLQVRHLVADSDEALRGIWSFLVHHDLVNRVSVDLRPVDDPITWLVADQRAVTTRIHDHGWLRILDVPAALQARTYAGTDLEVVLGVTDPLG
;
A
#
# COMPACT_ATOMS: atom_id res chain seq x y z
N TYR A 1 3.36 -14.69 11.84
CA TYR A 1 3.26 -13.41 12.57
C TYR A 1 4.65 -12.88 12.85
N LEU A 2 4.79 -11.55 12.95
CA LEU A 2 6.05 -10.86 13.24
C LEU A 2 5.91 -10.00 14.50
N GLU A 3 7.02 -9.83 15.22
CA GLU A 3 7.16 -8.79 16.23
C GLU A 3 7.17 -7.42 15.54
N LYS A 4 6.74 -6.38 16.26
CA LYS A 4 6.50 -5.05 15.67
C LYS A 4 7.76 -4.40 15.09
N ASP A 5 8.91 -4.57 15.75
CA ASP A 5 10.19 -4.05 15.24
C ASP A 5 10.61 -4.74 13.94
N GLU A 6 10.46 -6.08 13.89
CA GLU A 6 10.72 -6.85 12.67
C GLU A 6 9.73 -6.45 11.56
N LEU A 7 8.44 -6.29 11.91
CA LEU A 7 7.41 -5.84 10.96
C LEU A 7 7.77 -4.48 10.34
N ALA A 8 8.22 -3.51 11.14
CA ALA A 8 8.60 -2.20 10.64
C ALA A 8 9.73 -2.29 9.61
N GLY A 9 10.76 -3.11 9.87
CA GLY A 9 11.84 -3.37 8.95
C GLY A 9 11.36 -3.99 7.64
N VAL A 10 10.60 -5.08 7.73
CA VAL A 10 10.06 -5.81 6.56
C VAL A 10 9.15 -4.93 5.70
N LEU A 11 8.29 -4.10 6.32
CA LEU A 11 7.43 -3.16 5.58
C LEU A 11 8.26 -2.14 4.80
N GLY A 12 9.34 -1.62 5.39
CA GLY A 12 10.24 -0.68 4.74
C GLY A 12 10.97 -1.29 3.56
N GLU A 13 11.58 -2.45 3.73
CA GLU A 13 12.31 -3.16 2.69
C GLU A 13 11.40 -3.55 1.51
N LEU A 14 10.23 -4.10 1.80
CA LEU A 14 9.25 -4.48 0.78
C LEU A 14 8.75 -3.25 0.03
N HIS A 15 8.50 -2.15 0.72
CA HIS A 15 8.07 -0.91 0.08
C HIS A 15 9.13 -0.39 -0.89
N GLU A 16 10.40 -0.38 -0.50
CA GLU A 16 11.49 0.07 -1.38
C GLU A 16 11.61 -0.79 -2.64
N ARG A 17 11.43 -2.09 -2.54
CA ARG A 17 11.41 -2.98 -3.72
C ARG A 17 10.17 -2.77 -4.60
N ALA A 18 8.99 -2.70 -3.98
CA ALA A 18 7.73 -2.56 -4.71
C ALA A 18 7.59 -1.19 -5.40
N ARG A 19 8.03 -0.09 -4.76
CA ARG A 19 7.89 1.26 -5.32
C ARG A 19 8.67 1.47 -6.61
N THR A 20 9.79 0.76 -6.80
CA THR A 20 10.58 0.88 -8.04
C THR A 20 9.88 0.24 -9.25
N GLN A 21 8.85 -0.56 -9.02
CA GLN A 21 8.07 -1.22 -10.07
C GLN A 21 6.87 -0.39 -10.53
N ARG A 22 6.56 0.73 -9.85
CA ARG A 22 5.39 1.55 -10.14
C ARG A 22 5.75 3.04 -10.20
N ALA A 23 5.39 3.70 -11.29
CA ALA A 23 5.55 5.14 -11.41
C ALA A 23 4.69 5.89 -10.35
N GLY A 24 5.23 6.98 -9.82
CA GLY A 24 4.52 7.85 -8.87
C GLY A 24 4.55 7.40 -7.41
N GLN A 25 5.14 6.25 -7.10
CA GLN A 25 5.34 5.86 -5.70
C GLN A 25 6.55 6.58 -5.08
N ILE A 26 6.33 7.17 -3.91
CA ILE A 26 7.37 7.90 -3.17
C ILE A 26 8.11 6.99 -2.18
N ALA A 27 9.36 7.34 -1.89
CA ALA A 27 10.13 6.67 -0.84
C ALA A 27 9.45 6.79 0.53
N GLY A 28 9.58 5.75 1.33
CA GLY A 28 9.16 5.80 2.73
C GLY A 28 10.26 6.33 3.64
N TRP A 29 9.94 6.52 4.91
CA TRP A 29 10.91 6.93 5.95
C TRP A 29 10.69 6.09 7.22
N PRO A 30 11.71 5.91 8.07
CA PRO A 30 11.65 5.00 9.21
C PRO A 30 10.46 5.21 10.15
N ALA A 31 10.15 6.46 10.52
CA ALA A 31 9.03 6.76 11.39
C ALA A 31 7.66 6.39 10.80
N ARG A 32 7.54 6.34 9.46
CA ARG A 32 6.33 5.82 8.80
C ARG A 32 6.14 4.34 9.11
N TRP A 33 7.20 3.56 8.95
CA TRP A 33 7.13 2.11 9.17
C TRP A 33 6.91 1.76 10.62
N GLN A 34 7.55 2.47 11.53
CA GLN A 34 7.30 2.36 12.97
C GLN A 34 5.83 2.63 13.31
N ARG A 35 5.25 3.68 12.75
CA ARG A 35 3.82 3.99 12.95
C ARG A 35 2.93 2.89 12.36
N MET A 36 3.20 2.38 11.16
CA MET A 36 2.40 1.32 10.55
C MET A 36 2.47 0.02 11.37
N ALA A 37 3.63 -0.31 11.93
CA ALA A 37 3.83 -1.48 12.78
C ALA A 37 3.30 -1.31 14.22
N GLY A 38 2.78 -0.14 14.59
CA GLY A 38 2.27 0.11 15.94
C GLY A 38 3.35 0.37 16.99
N LEU A 39 4.44 1.02 16.60
CA LEU A 39 5.53 1.42 17.50
C LEU A 39 5.49 2.93 17.85
N ALA A 40 4.59 3.70 17.23
CA ALA A 40 4.49 5.14 17.51
C ALA A 40 3.80 5.39 18.86
N PRO A 41 4.45 6.09 19.82
CA PRO A 41 3.91 6.26 21.18
C PRO A 41 2.58 7.01 21.26
N ALA A 42 2.30 7.88 20.30
CA ALA A 42 1.07 8.67 20.22
C ALA A 42 -0.13 7.90 19.65
N ASP A 43 0.07 6.71 19.13
CA ASP A 43 -0.99 5.89 18.52
C ASP A 43 -1.66 5.02 19.60
N LYS A 44 -2.85 5.42 20.03
CA LYS A 44 -3.64 4.67 21.03
C LYS A 44 -3.98 3.24 20.62
N ALA A 45 -4.02 2.97 19.33
CA ALA A 45 -4.31 1.64 18.77
C ALA A 45 -3.02 0.85 18.46
N ALA A 46 -1.85 1.36 18.83
CA ALA A 46 -0.56 0.71 18.56
C ALA A 46 -0.46 -0.69 19.19
N ALA A 47 -1.04 -0.87 20.37
CA ALA A 47 -0.99 -2.16 21.08
C ALA A 47 -1.62 -3.31 20.27
N ASP A 48 -2.69 -3.02 19.54
CA ASP A 48 -3.52 -4.01 18.83
C ASP A 48 -3.02 -4.33 17.42
N VAL A 49 -1.95 -3.66 16.97
CA VAL A 49 -1.37 -3.90 15.64
C VAL A 49 -0.70 -5.27 15.61
N ARG A 50 -1.06 -6.03 14.59
CA ARG A 50 -0.51 -7.34 14.25
C ARG A 50 0.14 -7.28 12.88
N GLY A 51 1.18 -8.07 12.68
CA GLY A 51 1.90 -8.17 11.41
C GLY A 51 1.94 -9.60 10.90
N VAL A 52 1.75 -9.75 9.59
CA VAL A 52 1.93 -11.01 8.88
C VAL A 52 2.83 -10.78 7.67
N VAL A 53 3.73 -11.71 7.43
CA VAL A 53 4.58 -11.75 6.24
C VAL A 53 4.24 -12.97 5.40
N TRP A 54 4.18 -12.75 4.11
CA TRP A 54 4.17 -13.81 3.11
C TRP A 54 5.60 -14.04 2.61
N ARG A 55 6.03 -15.31 2.57
CA ARG A 55 7.37 -15.70 2.14
C ARG A 55 7.26 -16.64 0.94
N ASP A 56 8.20 -16.50 0.01
CA ASP A 56 8.34 -17.45 -1.10
C ASP A 56 8.94 -18.80 -0.64
N GLU A 57 9.11 -19.72 -1.58
CA GLU A 57 9.65 -21.06 -1.32
C GLU A 57 11.09 -21.03 -0.78
N GLU A 58 11.85 -19.98 -1.09
CA GLU A 58 13.21 -19.76 -0.57
C GLU A 58 13.21 -19.02 0.80
N GLY A 59 12.03 -18.77 1.37
CA GLY A 59 11.88 -18.11 2.67
C GLY A 59 12.03 -16.60 2.66
N ARG A 60 12.14 -15.95 1.48
CA ARG A 60 12.29 -14.50 1.35
C ARG A 60 10.94 -13.81 1.53
N ALA A 61 10.92 -12.73 2.29
CA ALA A 61 9.73 -11.90 2.42
C ALA A 61 9.38 -11.21 1.08
N ARG A 62 8.19 -11.49 0.54
CA ARG A 62 7.68 -10.95 -0.71
C ARG A 62 6.41 -10.12 -0.53
N GLY A 63 5.79 -10.20 0.64
CA GLY A 63 4.65 -9.41 1.00
C GLY A 63 4.46 -9.32 2.50
N ALA A 64 3.88 -8.21 2.97
CA ALA A 64 3.57 -8.04 4.38
C ALA A 64 2.32 -7.18 4.56
N VAL A 65 1.64 -7.39 5.67
CA VAL A 65 0.47 -6.62 6.08
C VAL A 65 0.55 -6.30 7.57
N ALA A 66 0.31 -5.03 7.89
CA ALA A 66 0.04 -4.54 9.23
C ALA A 66 -1.46 -4.27 9.35
N TYR A 67 -2.12 -4.83 10.36
CA TYR A 67 -3.56 -4.72 10.56
C TYR A 67 -3.92 -4.74 12.04
N ARG A 68 -5.16 -4.38 12.34
CA ARG A 68 -5.78 -4.57 13.65
C ARG A 68 -7.20 -5.10 13.51
N LEU A 69 -7.69 -5.74 14.53
CA LEU A 69 -9.10 -6.10 14.64
C LEU A 69 -9.83 -5.00 15.42
N GLN A 70 -10.91 -4.51 14.85
CA GLN A 70 -11.79 -3.56 15.50
C GLN A 70 -13.11 -4.27 15.79
N GLU A 71 -13.39 -4.45 17.08
CA GLU A 71 -14.68 -4.94 17.53
C GLU A 71 -15.78 -3.93 17.20
N ILE A 72 -16.95 -4.46 16.85
CA ILE A 72 -18.16 -3.68 16.62
C ILE A 72 -19.09 -3.94 17.79
N GLU A 73 -19.47 -2.86 18.48
CA GLU A 73 -20.36 -2.98 19.64
C GLU A 73 -21.67 -3.69 19.26
N GLY A 74 -22.00 -4.74 20.01
CA GLY A 74 -23.20 -5.56 19.78
C GLY A 74 -23.06 -6.62 18.69
N GLU A 75 -21.90 -6.74 18.04
CA GLU A 75 -21.63 -7.77 17.04
C GLU A 75 -20.59 -8.80 17.56
N PHE A 76 -20.79 -10.07 17.19
CA PHE A 76 -19.83 -11.14 17.51
C PHE A 76 -18.59 -11.09 16.57
N ARG A 77 -18.68 -10.43 15.44
CA ARG A 77 -17.65 -10.36 14.42
C ARG A 77 -16.99 -8.98 14.39
N ALA A 78 -15.72 -8.95 13.99
CA ALA A 78 -14.92 -7.75 13.93
C ALA A 78 -14.73 -7.24 12.49
N THR A 79 -14.35 -5.97 12.36
CA THR A 79 -13.73 -5.41 11.15
C THR A 79 -12.22 -5.56 11.25
N LEU A 80 -11.61 -6.15 10.23
CA LEU A 80 -10.15 -6.16 10.06
C LEU A 80 -9.75 -4.87 9.36
N GLN A 81 -9.07 -3.98 10.08
CA GLN A 81 -8.54 -2.73 9.53
C GLN A 81 -7.09 -2.91 9.12
N VAL A 82 -6.82 -2.84 7.82
CA VAL A 82 -5.46 -2.86 7.28
C VAL A 82 -4.85 -1.48 7.40
N ARG A 83 -3.71 -1.38 8.06
CA ARG A 83 -2.93 -0.15 8.20
C ARG A 83 -1.96 0.06 7.04
N HIS A 84 -1.35 -1.04 6.59
CA HIS A 84 -0.48 -1.05 5.43
C HIS A 84 -0.39 -2.45 4.85
N LEU A 85 -0.47 -2.54 3.53
CA LEU A 85 -0.29 -3.77 2.77
C LEU A 85 0.67 -3.49 1.63
N VAL A 86 1.73 -4.26 1.54
CA VAL A 86 2.74 -4.19 0.49
C VAL A 86 3.09 -5.58 0.00
N ALA A 87 3.27 -5.72 -1.30
CA ALA A 87 3.79 -6.93 -1.94
C ALA A 87 4.62 -6.53 -3.15
N ASP A 88 5.69 -7.27 -3.41
CA ASP A 88 6.58 -7.08 -4.56
C ASP A 88 6.38 -8.16 -5.65
N SER A 89 5.33 -8.99 -5.49
CA SER A 89 4.88 -9.95 -6.51
C SER A 89 3.37 -10.16 -6.43
N ASP A 90 2.76 -10.56 -7.54
CA ASP A 90 1.33 -10.88 -7.62
C ASP A 90 0.95 -12.07 -6.76
N GLU A 91 1.85 -13.04 -6.61
CA GLU A 91 1.63 -14.21 -5.77
C GLU A 91 1.55 -13.83 -4.30
N ALA A 92 2.48 -13.00 -3.82
CA ALA A 92 2.45 -12.49 -2.46
C ALA A 92 1.20 -11.63 -2.21
N LEU A 93 0.81 -10.80 -3.18
CA LEU A 93 -0.41 -9.99 -3.07
C LEU A 93 -1.66 -10.89 -2.94
N ARG A 94 -1.79 -11.92 -3.77
CA ARG A 94 -2.88 -12.90 -3.65
C ARG A 94 -2.85 -13.63 -2.31
N GLY A 95 -1.68 -14.05 -1.87
CA GLY A 95 -1.51 -14.74 -0.58
C GLY A 95 -1.96 -13.88 0.61
N ILE A 96 -1.59 -12.60 0.62
CA ILE A 96 -2.03 -11.67 1.68
C ILE A 96 -3.53 -11.42 1.61
N TRP A 97 -4.10 -11.17 0.43
CA TRP A 97 -5.54 -11.00 0.31
C TRP A 97 -6.31 -12.26 0.74
N SER A 98 -5.81 -13.45 0.36
CA SER A 98 -6.40 -14.71 0.82
C SER A 98 -6.40 -14.81 2.35
N PHE A 99 -5.29 -14.48 3.01
CA PHE A 99 -5.21 -14.44 4.46
C PHE A 99 -6.25 -13.47 5.07
N LEU A 100 -6.37 -12.27 4.51
CA LEU A 100 -7.27 -11.23 5.04
C LEU A 100 -8.75 -11.60 4.91
N VAL A 101 -9.16 -12.16 3.78
CA VAL A 101 -10.58 -12.49 3.53
C VAL A 101 -11.02 -13.80 4.21
N HIS A 102 -10.09 -14.67 4.56
CA HIS A 102 -10.37 -15.91 5.29
C HIS A 102 -10.06 -15.81 6.79
N HIS A 103 -9.83 -14.59 7.29
CA HIS A 103 -9.57 -14.41 8.72
C HIS A 103 -10.83 -14.72 9.53
N ASP A 104 -10.67 -15.59 10.55
CA ASP A 104 -11.78 -16.04 11.37
C ASP A 104 -12.43 -14.89 12.15
N LEU A 105 -13.74 -14.97 12.37
CA LEU A 105 -14.55 -13.97 13.09
C LEU A 105 -14.50 -12.55 12.51
N VAL A 106 -14.14 -12.41 11.24
CA VAL A 106 -14.15 -11.13 10.51
C VAL A 106 -15.27 -11.13 9.48
N ASN A 107 -16.09 -10.07 9.49
CA ASN A 107 -17.15 -9.86 8.50
C ASN A 107 -16.82 -8.77 7.49
N ARG A 108 -15.79 -7.97 7.75
CA ARG A 108 -15.35 -6.87 6.88
C ARG A 108 -13.84 -6.70 6.92
N VAL A 109 -13.24 -6.50 5.77
CA VAL A 109 -11.87 -6.02 5.62
C VAL A 109 -11.91 -4.60 5.10
N SER A 110 -11.28 -3.66 5.80
CA SER A 110 -11.18 -2.25 5.41
C SER A 110 -9.72 -1.90 5.16
N VAL A 111 -9.44 -1.29 4.02
CA VAL A 111 -8.09 -0.92 3.61
C VAL A 111 -8.13 0.48 3.02
N ASP A 112 -7.30 1.38 3.55
CA ASP A 112 -7.12 2.70 3.00
C ASP A 112 -5.88 2.77 2.10
N LEU A 113 -5.87 3.72 1.17
CA LEU A 113 -4.69 4.05 0.35
C LEU A 113 -4.14 2.86 -0.44
N ARG A 114 -5.02 2.21 -1.18
CA ARG A 114 -4.61 1.25 -2.20
C ARG A 114 -4.45 1.95 -3.56
N PRO A 115 -3.59 1.41 -4.44
CA PRO A 115 -3.55 1.87 -5.83
C PRO A 115 -4.91 1.79 -6.50
N VAL A 116 -5.21 2.70 -7.42
CA VAL A 116 -6.49 2.71 -8.15
C VAL A 116 -6.69 1.47 -9.03
N ASP A 117 -5.61 0.79 -9.36
CA ASP A 117 -5.54 -0.45 -10.13
C ASP A 117 -5.37 -1.70 -9.25
N ASP A 118 -5.73 -1.62 -7.95
CA ASP A 118 -5.64 -2.78 -7.06
C ASP A 118 -6.51 -3.93 -7.59
N PRO A 119 -5.97 -5.15 -7.74
CA PRO A 119 -6.69 -6.26 -8.35
C PRO A 119 -7.70 -6.94 -7.44
N ILE A 120 -7.99 -6.43 -6.25
CA ILE A 120 -8.86 -7.10 -5.26
C ILE A 120 -10.22 -7.52 -5.83
N THR A 121 -10.84 -6.72 -6.68
CA THR A 121 -12.10 -7.05 -7.32
C THR A 121 -12.05 -8.31 -8.19
N TRP A 122 -10.87 -8.66 -8.68
CA TRP A 122 -10.62 -9.85 -9.50
C TRP A 122 -10.17 -11.07 -8.68
N LEU A 123 -9.80 -10.84 -7.41
CA LEU A 123 -9.30 -11.88 -6.51
C LEU A 123 -10.39 -12.49 -5.63
N VAL A 124 -11.56 -11.87 -5.54
CA VAL A 124 -12.69 -12.36 -4.74
C VAL A 124 -13.73 -13.09 -5.61
N ALA A 125 -14.40 -14.07 -5.02
CA ALA A 125 -15.41 -14.85 -5.72
C ALA A 125 -16.66 -14.02 -6.09
N ASP A 126 -17.07 -13.08 -5.21
CA ASP A 126 -18.17 -12.15 -5.49
C ASP A 126 -17.64 -10.71 -5.52
N GLN A 127 -17.52 -10.15 -6.72
CA GLN A 127 -17.06 -8.77 -6.92
C GLN A 127 -17.98 -7.73 -6.27
N ARG A 128 -19.26 -8.03 -6.04
CA ARG A 128 -20.20 -7.13 -5.36
C ARG A 128 -19.91 -6.97 -3.87
N ALA A 129 -19.13 -7.90 -3.29
CA ALA A 129 -18.65 -7.77 -1.92
C ALA A 129 -17.57 -6.69 -1.76
N VAL A 130 -16.98 -6.21 -2.87
CA VAL A 130 -15.95 -5.16 -2.84
C VAL A 130 -16.59 -3.80 -3.08
N THR A 131 -16.37 -2.89 -2.16
CA THR A 131 -16.72 -1.47 -2.31
C THR A 131 -15.45 -0.65 -2.44
N THR A 132 -15.28 0.03 -3.56
CA THR A 132 -14.13 0.92 -3.82
C THR A 132 -14.59 2.37 -3.78
N ARG A 133 -13.79 3.22 -3.11
CA ARG A 133 -13.95 4.67 -3.13
C ARG A 133 -12.65 5.29 -3.59
N ILE A 134 -12.72 6.16 -4.58
CA ILE A 134 -11.55 6.88 -5.11
C ILE A 134 -11.61 8.31 -4.57
N HIS A 135 -10.48 8.78 -4.05
CA HIS A 135 -10.32 10.15 -3.57
C HIS A 135 -8.87 10.61 -3.76
N ASP A 136 -8.68 11.89 -3.86
CA ASP A 136 -7.35 12.49 -3.94
C ASP A 136 -6.64 12.35 -2.59
N HIS A 137 -5.38 11.94 -2.62
CA HIS A 137 -4.56 11.78 -1.41
C HIS A 137 -3.36 12.72 -1.37
N GLY A 138 -2.77 13.03 -2.51
CA GLY A 138 -1.61 13.90 -2.63
C GLY A 138 -1.70 14.75 -3.89
N TRP A 139 -1.14 15.95 -3.81
CA TRP A 139 -1.08 16.92 -4.89
C TRP A 139 0.37 17.15 -5.28
N LEU A 140 0.67 17.07 -6.56
CA LEU A 140 2.00 17.32 -7.11
C LEU A 140 1.92 18.51 -8.06
N ARG A 141 2.89 19.41 -7.94
CA ARG A 141 3.12 20.50 -8.89
C ARG A 141 4.53 20.42 -9.44
N ILE A 142 4.65 20.50 -10.74
CA ILE A 142 5.94 20.61 -11.41
C ILE A 142 6.39 22.07 -11.31
N LEU A 143 7.52 22.32 -10.65
CA LEU A 143 8.07 23.67 -10.48
C LEU A 143 9.03 24.05 -11.62
N ASP A 144 9.74 23.08 -12.18
CA ASP A 144 10.65 23.25 -13.33
C ASP A 144 10.23 22.28 -14.43
N VAL A 145 9.42 22.78 -15.38
CA VAL A 145 8.90 21.96 -16.48
C VAL A 145 10.00 21.47 -17.41
N PRO A 146 10.97 22.31 -17.85
CA PRO A 146 12.09 21.86 -18.67
C PRO A 146 12.90 20.74 -18.00
N ALA A 147 13.27 20.90 -16.74
CA ALA A 147 14.04 19.89 -16.02
C ALA A 147 13.23 18.59 -15.84
N ALA A 148 11.94 18.69 -15.55
CA ALA A 148 11.07 17.53 -15.40
C ALA A 148 10.92 16.73 -16.71
N LEU A 149 10.84 17.42 -17.85
CA LEU A 149 10.77 16.79 -19.16
C LEU A 149 12.12 16.16 -19.54
N GLN A 150 13.25 16.83 -19.27
CA GLN A 150 14.59 16.30 -19.55
C GLN A 150 14.93 15.05 -18.71
N ALA A 151 14.38 14.95 -17.50
CA ALA A 151 14.58 13.80 -16.61
C ALA A 151 13.82 12.53 -17.04
N ARG A 152 12.91 12.64 -18.02
CA ARG A 152 12.13 11.51 -18.52
C ARG A 152 12.84 10.81 -19.66
N THR A 153 12.59 9.50 -19.76
CA THR A 153 12.97 8.71 -20.94
C THR A 153 11.81 8.69 -21.92
N TYR A 154 12.11 8.85 -23.20
CA TYR A 154 11.14 8.79 -24.29
C TYR A 154 11.45 7.60 -25.18
N ALA A 155 10.41 6.92 -25.68
CA ALA A 155 10.60 5.95 -26.76
C ALA A 155 11.14 6.72 -27.97
N GLY A 156 12.26 6.25 -28.53
CA GLY A 156 12.92 6.93 -29.63
C GLY A 156 11.96 7.18 -30.80
N THR A 157 11.71 8.43 -31.08
CA THR A 157 10.98 8.92 -32.25
C THR A 157 11.73 10.11 -32.79
N ASP A 158 11.78 10.27 -34.12
CA ASP A 158 12.31 11.46 -34.77
C ASP A 158 11.32 12.63 -34.74
N LEU A 159 10.44 12.65 -33.76
CA LEU A 159 9.41 13.65 -33.57
C LEU A 159 9.97 14.84 -32.78
N GLU A 160 9.96 16.02 -33.38
CA GLU A 160 10.24 17.28 -32.72
C GLU A 160 8.92 18.00 -32.41
N VAL A 161 8.72 18.34 -31.12
CA VAL A 161 7.48 18.98 -30.63
C VAL A 161 7.84 20.20 -29.79
N VAL A 162 7.22 21.34 -30.11
CA VAL A 162 7.28 22.54 -29.27
C VAL A 162 6.10 22.54 -28.31
N LEU A 163 6.38 22.58 -27.02
CA LEU A 163 5.36 22.64 -25.96
C LEU A 163 5.32 24.05 -25.37
N GLY A 164 4.14 24.69 -25.47
CA GLY A 164 3.86 25.91 -24.71
C GLY A 164 3.23 25.53 -23.37
N VAL A 165 3.81 26.00 -22.26
CA VAL A 165 3.28 25.76 -20.90
C VAL A 165 2.95 27.11 -20.27
N THR A 166 1.71 27.25 -19.80
CA THR A 166 1.25 28.41 -19.01
C THR A 166 0.89 27.92 -17.62
N ASP A 167 1.51 28.50 -16.60
CA ASP A 167 1.19 28.21 -15.20
C ASP A 167 0.49 29.43 -14.58
N PRO A 168 -0.81 29.34 -14.21
CA PRO A 168 -1.55 30.46 -13.62
C PRO A 168 -1.12 30.81 -12.20
N LEU A 169 -0.28 29.99 -11.58
CA LEU A 169 0.22 30.22 -10.23
C LEU A 169 1.65 30.80 -10.19
N GLY A 170 2.21 31.12 -11.35
CA GLY A 170 3.51 31.78 -11.55
C GLY A 170 4.70 30.86 -11.58
#